data_a9fc4ca40b807ad751df56e648704a5a
#
_entry.id   a9fc4ca40b807ad751df56e648704a5a
#
_cell.length_a   1.000
_cell.length_b   1.000
_cell.length_c   1.000
_cell.angle_alpha   90.00
_cell.angle_beta   90.00
_cell.angle_gamma   90.00
#
_symmetry.space_group_name_H-M   'P 1'
#
loop_
_entity.id
_entity.type
_entity.pdbx_description
1 polymer ?
#
loop_
_entity_poly.entity_id
_entity_poly.type
_entity_poly.pdbx_seq_one_letter_code
_entity_poly.pdbx_strand_id
1 'polypeptide(L)'
;HKEYRRQRQMCIRDSYMVEETKNILAIDSPSGYTKEVADYVMGEYKKLGYEPKLTVKGGVLVPIGGRDKENAVLLEAHIDTLGAMVAEIKANGRLRVTAVGGMNANNAEGENCKVVTRFNGKYDGTLQLINASIHVNGEYNDTKRSYDSVEVVLDEKVKSKEDVEKLGIMTGDFVCFDPRTTVTESGYIKSRFLDDKLSVGILLGYAKYLKEENVTPERMIYQHITVFEEVGHGGAASVPEGVTEVISVDMGCVGDGLACDETQVSICAKDSHGPYHYDVVNGLVKAAKENNIDFAVDVYPYYGSDADVALTAGYDVRHGLIGSGVYASHGYERSHVDGVKNTFELLKAYLG
;
A
#
# COMPACT_ATOMS: atom_id res chain seq x y z
N HIS A 1 15.83 -25.27 -24.14
CA HIS A 1 14.43 -24.88 -24.43
C HIS A 1 13.55 -24.70 -23.17
N LYS A 2 13.69 -25.56 -22.12
CA LYS A 2 12.92 -25.40 -20.85
C LYS A 2 13.35 -24.19 -20.03
N GLU A 3 14.65 -23.95 -19.96
CA GLU A 3 15.25 -22.83 -19.19
C GLU A 3 14.91 -21.47 -19.81
N TYR A 4 14.97 -21.36 -21.14
CA TYR A 4 14.54 -20.16 -21.89
C TYR A 4 13.04 -19.87 -21.75
N ARG A 5 12.20 -20.91 -21.70
CA ARG A 5 10.78 -20.78 -21.41
C ARG A 5 10.52 -20.29 -19.98
N ARG A 6 11.27 -20.81 -19.00
CA ARG A 6 11.20 -20.39 -17.59
C ARG A 6 11.60 -18.91 -17.42
N GLN A 7 12.72 -18.51 -18.01
CA GLN A 7 13.17 -17.12 -17.99
C GLN A 7 12.15 -16.18 -18.64
N ARG A 8 11.61 -16.53 -19.79
CA ARG A 8 10.60 -15.74 -20.48
C ARG A 8 9.28 -15.62 -19.69
N GLN A 9 8.83 -16.69 -19.06
CA GLN A 9 7.65 -16.67 -18.21
C GLN A 9 7.88 -15.82 -16.93
N MET A 10 9.08 -15.87 -16.38
CA MET A 10 9.49 -15.06 -15.23
C MET A 10 9.47 -13.56 -15.58
N CYS A 11 10.11 -13.15 -16.68
CA CYS A 11 10.06 -11.76 -17.16
C CYS A 11 8.64 -11.24 -17.42
N ILE A 12 7.74 -12.11 -17.93
CA ILE A 12 6.34 -11.74 -18.19
C ILE A 12 5.57 -11.53 -16.88
N ARG A 13 5.85 -12.33 -15.84
CA ARG A 13 5.19 -12.19 -14.53
C ARG A 13 5.68 -10.96 -13.76
N ASP A 14 7.00 -10.74 -13.77
CA ASP A 14 7.58 -9.54 -13.16
C ASP A 14 6.99 -8.28 -13.81
N SER A 15 6.86 -8.28 -15.13
CA SER A 15 6.18 -7.21 -15.89
C SER A 15 4.70 -7.08 -15.51
N TYR A 16 3.98 -8.18 -15.29
CA TYR A 16 2.58 -8.15 -14.87
C TYR A 16 2.41 -7.52 -13.49
N MET A 17 3.21 -7.93 -12.50
CA MET A 17 3.14 -7.37 -11.13
C MET A 17 3.40 -5.88 -11.11
N VAL A 18 4.42 -5.43 -11.85
CA VAL A 18 4.76 -4.01 -11.96
C VAL A 18 3.66 -3.23 -12.69
N GLU A 19 3.09 -3.78 -13.75
CA GLU A 19 2.00 -3.12 -14.51
C GLU A 19 0.73 -3.00 -13.67
N GLU A 20 0.34 -4.06 -12.94
CA GLU A 20 -0.81 -3.98 -12.03
C GLU A 20 -0.56 -2.98 -10.91
N THR A 21 0.65 -2.93 -10.35
CA THR A 21 1.03 -1.90 -9.38
C THR A 21 0.83 -0.49 -9.97
N LYS A 22 1.26 -0.22 -11.19
CA LYS A 22 1.06 1.07 -11.87
C LYS A 22 -0.41 1.41 -12.05
N ASN A 23 -1.21 0.43 -12.48
CA ASN A 23 -2.64 0.60 -12.67
C ASN A 23 -3.35 0.95 -11.35
N ILE A 24 -3.00 0.25 -10.27
CA ILE A 24 -3.56 0.48 -8.94
C ILE A 24 -3.10 1.82 -8.36
N LEU A 25 -1.83 2.21 -8.57
CA LEU A 25 -1.29 3.50 -8.16
C LEU A 25 -1.98 4.69 -8.84
N ALA A 26 -2.47 4.50 -10.07
CA ALA A 26 -3.18 5.54 -10.82
C ALA A 26 -4.59 5.84 -10.27
N ILE A 27 -5.13 5.02 -9.37
CA ILE A 27 -6.45 5.20 -8.77
C ILE A 27 -6.29 5.82 -7.37
N ASP A 28 -6.91 6.97 -7.17
CA ASP A 28 -6.91 7.67 -5.88
C ASP A 28 -7.63 6.83 -4.81
N SER A 29 -7.01 6.64 -3.65
CA SER A 29 -7.58 5.80 -2.58
C SER A 29 -7.15 6.15 -1.16
N PRO A 30 -7.17 7.41 -0.71
CA PRO A 30 -6.91 7.69 0.70
C PRO A 30 -7.89 6.92 1.59
N SER A 31 -7.44 6.53 2.80
CA SER A 31 -8.25 5.75 3.75
C SER A 31 -9.64 6.33 3.93
N GLY A 32 -10.66 5.54 3.64
CA GLY A 32 -12.07 5.97 3.62
C GLY A 32 -12.62 6.33 2.24
N TYR A 33 -11.79 6.47 1.21
CA TYR A 33 -12.19 6.69 -0.18
C TYR A 33 -11.59 5.61 -1.10
N THR A 34 -12.01 4.37 -0.95
CA THR A 34 -11.33 3.21 -1.57
C THR A 34 -12.20 2.41 -2.53
N LYS A 35 -13.45 2.85 -2.77
CA LYS A 35 -14.40 2.05 -3.58
C LYS A 35 -13.89 1.81 -5.01
N GLU A 36 -13.38 2.83 -5.67
CA GLU A 36 -12.95 2.74 -7.07
C GLU A 36 -11.78 1.74 -7.24
N VAL A 37 -10.78 1.82 -6.36
CA VAL A 37 -9.65 0.89 -6.39
C VAL A 37 -10.04 -0.53 -5.98
N ALA A 38 -10.97 -0.69 -5.02
CA ALA A 38 -11.49 -2.01 -4.64
C ALA A 38 -12.26 -2.67 -5.80
N ASP A 39 -13.09 -1.90 -6.50
CA ASP A 39 -13.81 -2.38 -7.69
C ASP A 39 -12.83 -2.81 -8.80
N TYR A 40 -11.75 -2.05 -9.02
CA TYR A 40 -10.68 -2.42 -9.95
C TYR A 40 -10.04 -3.75 -9.57
N VAL A 41 -9.57 -3.88 -8.33
CA VAL A 41 -8.90 -5.10 -7.84
C VAL A 41 -9.83 -6.31 -7.89
N MET A 42 -11.11 -6.15 -7.52
CA MET A 42 -12.12 -7.20 -7.71
C MET A 42 -12.23 -7.64 -9.17
N GLY A 43 -12.20 -6.68 -10.09
CA GLY A 43 -12.21 -6.95 -11.53
C GLY A 43 -11.02 -7.78 -11.98
N GLU A 44 -9.82 -7.48 -11.49
CA GLU A 44 -8.60 -8.22 -11.83
C GLU A 44 -8.65 -9.66 -11.30
N TYR A 45 -9.07 -9.90 -10.05
CA TYR A 45 -9.26 -11.26 -9.55
C TYR A 45 -10.31 -12.05 -10.35
N LYS A 46 -11.41 -11.42 -10.76
CA LYS A 46 -12.43 -12.07 -11.62
C LYS A 46 -11.84 -12.46 -12.99
N LYS A 47 -11.03 -11.60 -13.60
CA LYS A 47 -10.33 -11.90 -14.87
C LYS A 47 -9.40 -13.11 -14.73
N LEU A 48 -8.78 -13.29 -13.56
CA LEU A 48 -7.98 -14.47 -13.25
C LEU A 48 -8.81 -15.73 -12.93
N GLY A 49 -10.13 -15.62 -12.89
CA GLY A 49 -11.04 -16.74 -12.62
C GLY A 49 -11.22 -17.05 -11.13
N TYR A 50 -11.06 -16.06 -10.25
CA TYR A 50 -11.40 -16.14 -8.83
C TYR A 50 -12.77 -15.51 -8.54
N GLU A 51 -13.28 -15.79 -7.34
CA GLU A 51 -14.57 -15.27 -6.84
C GLU A 51 -14.34 -14.30 -5.67
N PRO A 52 -13.85 -13.10 -5.91
CA PRO A 52 -13.65 -12.11 -4.85
C PRO A 52 -14.97 -11.64 -4.24
N LYS A 53 -14.94 -11.31 -2.96
CA LYS A 53 -16.07 -10.75 -2.22
C LYS A 53 -15.66 -9.41 -1.61
N LEU A 54 -16.55 -8.43 -1.71
CA LEU A 54 -16.37 -7.18 -1.00
C LEU A 54 -16.71 -7.39 0.48
N THR A 55 -15.82 -6.99 1.38
CA THR A 55 -16.12 -6.98 2.82
C THR A 55 -17.02 -5.79 3.17
N VAL A 56 -17.65 -5.81 4.34
CA VAL A 56 -18.50 -4.69 4.79
C VAL A 56 -17.72 -3.38 4.91
N LYS A 57 -16.45 -3.45 5.29
CA LYS A 57 -15.55 -2.28 5.33
C LYS A 57 -15.14 -1.77 3.95
N GLY A 58 -15.28 -2.57 2.91
CA GLY A 58 -14.89 -2.23 1.54
C GLY A 58 -13.58 -2.87 1.06
N GLY A 59 -12.96 -3.75 1.84
CA GLY A 59 -11.83 -4.57 1.40
C GLY A 59 -12.27 -5.71 0.48
N VAL A 60 -11.31 -6.35 -0.19
CA VAL A 60 -11.55 -7.43 -1.13
C VAL A 60 -11.00 -8.74 -0.58
N LEU A 61 -11.88 -9.68 -0.24
CA LEU A 61 -11.52 -11.01 0.25
C LEU A 61 -11.66 -12.04 -0.87
N VAL A 62 -10.59 -12.80 -1.11
CA VAL A 62 -10.49 -13.73 -2.24
C VAL A 62 -10.09 -15.11 -1.76
N PRO A 63 -10.95 -16.13 -1.89
CA PRO A 63 -10.55 -17.53 -1.74
C PRO A 63 -9.64 -17.92 -2.91
N ILE A 64 -8.36 -18.13 -2.65
CA ILE A 64 -7.39 -18.51 -3.69
C ILE A 64 -7.44 -20.00 -3.99
N GLY A 65 -7.52 -20.83 -2.95
CA GLY A 65 -7.58 -22.29 -3.05
C GLY A 65 -6.53 -22.96 -2.19
N GLY A 66 -6.63 -24.27 -2.10
CA GLY A 66 -5.77 -25.11 -1.29
C GLY A 66 -6.51 -26.32 -0.75
N ARG A 67 -5.78 -27.27 -0.15
CA ARG A 67 -6.34 -28.56 0.30
C ARG A 67 -6.82 -28.50 1.74
N ASP A 68 -5.95 -28.05 2.65
CA ASP A 68 -6.23 -28.03 4.10
C ASP A 68 -6.91 -26.71 4.48
N LYS A 69 -8.22 -26.79 4.74
CA LYS A 69 -9.06 -25.64 5.11
C LYS A 69 -9.05 -25.33 6.61
N GLU A 70 -8.63 -26.30 7.43
CA GLU A 70 -8.57 -26.15 8.89
C GLU A 70 -7.24 -25.54 9.37
N ASN A 71 -6.28 -25.40 8.45
CA ASN A 71 -4.99 -24.77 8.69
C ASN A 71 -4.69 -23.76 7.57
N ALA A 72 -5.65 -22.91 7.29
CA ALA A 72 -5.57 -21.93 6.22
C ALA A 72 -4.63 -20.77 6.56
N VAL A 73 -4.14 -20.10 5.50
CA VAL A 73 -3.33 -18.89 5.58
C VAL A 73 -4.12 -17.73 4.98
N LEU A 74 -4.11 -16.60 5.65
CA LEU A 74 -4.58 -15.33 5.12
C LEU A 74 -3.38 -14.44 4.78
N LEU A 75 -3.29 -14.01 3.53
CA LEU A 75 -2.34 -13.01 3.09
C LEU A 75 -3.06 -11.65 3.03
N GLU A 76 -2.53 -10.65 3.71
CA GLU A 76 -3.09 -9.30 3.73
C GLU A 76 -2.15 -8.30 3.08
N ALA A 77 -2.68 -7.44 2.22
CA ALA A 77 -2.03 -6.25 1.68
C ALA A 77 -3.06 -5.15 1.59
N HIS A 78 -2.68 -3.88 1.74
CA HIS A 78 -3.66 -2.81 1.72
C HIS A 78 -3.63 -1.97 0.44
N ILE A 79 -4.81 -1.42 0.09
CA ILE A 79 -4.99 -0.53 -1.07
C ILE A 79 -5.35 0.89 -0.69
N ASP A 80 -5.66 1.14 0.58
CA ASP A 80 -5.79 2.51 1.05
C ASP A 80 -4.43 3.18 1.17
N THR A 81 -4.43 4.48 1.01
CA THR A 81 -3.21 5.29 0.99
C THR A 81 -3.29 6.43 1.99
N LEU A 82 -2.15 7.02 2.24
CA LEU A 82 -2.09 8.34 2.85
C LEU A 82 -2.81 9.36 1.98
N GLY A 83 -3.23 10.44 2.60
CA GLY A 83 -3.85 11.58 1.92
C GLY A 83 -4.10 12.72 2.89
N ALA A 84 -5.06 13.55 2.54
CA ALA A 84 -5.54 14.61 3.44
C ALA A 84 -7.06 14.79 3.30
N MET A 85 -7.62 15.62 4.17
CA MET A 85 -9.03 15.95 4.19
C MET A 85 -9.21 17.45 4.43
N VAL A 86 -10.16 18.06 3.75
CA VAL A 86 -10.52 19.46 3.94
C VAL A 86 -11.04 19.64 5.37
N ALA A 87 -10.32 20.43 6.16
CA ALA A 87 -10.69 20.78 7.53
C ALA A 87 -11.42 22.12 7.61
N GLU A 88 -11.12 23.06 6.69
CA GLU A 88 -11.72 24.38 6.66
C GLU A 88 -11.56 25.02 5.28
N ILE A 89 -12.59 25.72 4.83
CA ILE A 89 -12.50 26.64 3.68
C ILE A 89 -12.21 28.04 4.25
N LYS A 90 -11.03 28.56 3.95
CA LYS A 90 -10.58 29.87 4.44
C LYS A 90 -11.26 31.02 3.69
N ALA A 91 -11.34 32.18 4.31
CA ALA A 91 -11.99 33.37 3.74
C ALA A 91 -11.42 33.80 2.37
N ASN A 92 -10.14 33.49 2.10
CA ASN A 92 -9.47 33.77 0.84
C ASN A 92 -9.62 32.68 -0.23
N GLY A 93 -10.45 31.66 0.00
CA GLY A 93 -10.66 30.54 -0.91
C GLY A 93 -9.58 29.46 -0.86
N ARG A 94 -8.61 29.53 0.04
CA ARG A 94 -7.65 28.45 0.29
C ARG A 94 -8.26 27.41 1.22
N LEU A 95 -7.74 26.16 1.15
CA LEU A 95 -8.24 25.08 2.00
C LEU A 95 -7.19 24.74 3.07
N ARG A 96 -7.57 24.84 4.33
CA ARG A 96 -6.83 24.20 5.41
C ARG A 96 -7.19 22.71 5.40
N VAL A 97 -6.19 21.87 5.49
CA VAL A 97 -6.36 20.41 5.43
C VAL A 97 -5.75 19.73 6.65
N THR A 98 -6.17 18.51 6.90
CA THR A 98 -5.60 17.63 7.93
C THR A 98 -5.16 16.32 7.29
N ALA A 99 -4.16 15.65 7.88
CA ALA A 99 -3.68 14.37 7.38
C ALA A 99 -4.74 13.27 7.47
N VAL A 100 -4.73 12.37 6.50
CA VAL A 100 -5.34 11.04 6.57
C VAL A 100 -4.19 10.04 6.59
N GLY A 101 -4.08 9.27 7.67
CA GLY A 101 -2.91 8.45 7.96
C GLY A 101 -1.66 9.28 8.29
N GLY A 102 -0.49 8.67 8.15
CA GLY A 102 0.81 9.27 8.48
C GLY A 102 1.39 10.22 7.43
N MET A 103 0.58 10.93 6.67
CA MET A 103 1.05 11.88 5.64
C MET A 103 1.75 13.08 6.27
N ASN A 104 3.03 13.24 5.98
CA ASN A 104 3.83 14.35 6.50
C ASN A 104 3.75 15.57 5.57
N ALA A 105 3.53 16.75 6.13
CA ALA A 105 3.43 17.99 5.36
C ALA A 105 4.70 18.31 4.57
N ASN A 106 5.90 17.96 5.10
CA ASN A 106 7.16 18.11 4.38
C ASN A 106 7.21 17.29 3.06
N ASN A 107 6.56 16.12 3.07
CA ASN A 107 6.54 15.23 1.91
C ASN A 107 5.43 15.58 0.93
N ALA A 108 4.48 16.40 1.32
CA ALA A 108 3.32 16.77 0.52
C ALA A 108 3.42 18.21 -0.04
N GLU A 109 4.27 19.07 0.52
CA GLU A 109 4.48 20.44 0.01
C GLU A 109 4.96 20.41 -1.43
N GLY A 110 4.31 21.18 -2.28
CA GLY A 110 4.60 21.27 -3.71
C GLY A 110 4.01 20.13 -4.55
N GLU A 111 3.27 19.20 -3.93
CA GLU A 111 2.64 18.11 -4.68
C GLU A 111 1.30 18.54 -5.26
N ASN A 112 1.04 18.11 -6.49
CA ASN A 112 -0.27 18.21 -7.10
C ASN A 112 -1.27 17.33 -6.35
N CYS A 113 -2.50 17.79 -6.27
CA CYS A 113 -3.57 17.06 -5.61
C CYS A 113 -4.92 17.26 -6.30
N LYS A 114 -5.86 16.41 -5.93
CA LYS A 114 -7.28 16.52 -6.32
C LYS A 114 -8.13 16.60 -5.07
N VAL A 115 -9.00 17.59 -5.00
CA VAL A 115 -10.05 17.66 -3.99
C VAL A 115 -11.25 16.90 -4.51
N VAL A 116 -11.61 15.81 -3.85
CA VAL A 116 -12.74 14.94 -4.23
C VAL A 116 -13.95 15.37 -3.44
N THR A 117 -14.90 16.01 -4.13
CA THR A 117 -16.14 16.44 -3.52
C THR A 117 -17.12 15.28 -3.38
N ARG A 118 -18.07 15.41 -2.46
CA ARG A 118 -19.08 14.36 -2.26
C ARG A 118 -20.04 14.21 -3.43
N PHE A 119 -20.32 15.30 -4.18
CA PHE A 119 -21.36 15.28 -5.19
C PHE A 119 -21.01 15.97 -6.51
N ASN A 120 -19.95 16.77 -6.56
CA ASN A 120 -19.64 17.64 -7.70
C ASN A 120 -18.33 17.29 -8.43
N GLY A 121 -17.83 16.06 -8.28
CA GLY A 121 -16.62 15.62 -8.96
C GLY A 121 -15.31 16.01 -8.26
N LYS A 122 -14.27 16.21 -9.02
CA LYS A 122 -12.91 16.45 -8.53
C LYS A 122 -12.40 17.80 -9.05
N TYR A 123 -11.61 18.50 -8.24
CA TYR A 123 -10.95 19.76 -8.58
C TYR A 123 -9.46 19.64 -8.33
N ASP A 124 -8.66 20.09 -9.29
CA ASP A 124 -7.20 20.07 -9.18
C ASP A 124 -6.71 21.20 -8.28
N GLY A 125 -5.54 20.98 -7.69
CA GLY A 125 -4.86 21.96 -6.85
C GLY A 125 -3.45 21.49 -6.49
N THR A 126 -2.81 22.27 -5.64
CA THR A 126 -1.46 22.00 -5.14
C THR A 126 -1.39 22.30 -3.65
N LEU A 127 -0.74 21.44 -2.87
CA LEU A 127 -0.44 21.74 -1.48
C LEU A 127 0.78 22.66 -1.41
N GLN A 128 0.62 23.84 -0.83
CA GLN A 128 1.65 24.84 -0.74
C GLN A 128 1.84 25.34 0.69
N LEU A 129 3.03 25.85 1.00
CA LEU A 129 3.23 26.66 2.19
C LEU A 129 2.30 27.89 2.17
N ILE A 130 1.75 28.28 3.28
CA ILE A 130 1.03 29.56 3.39
C ILE A 130 2.03 30.68 3.05
N ASN A 131 1.65 31.57 2.11
CA ASN A 131 2.55 32.58 1.54
C ASN A 131 3.82 31.96 0.94
N ALA A 132 3.65 31.09 -0.06
CA ALA A 132 4.68 30.21 -0.62
C ALA A 132 5.75 30.88 -1.48
N SER A 133 5.69 32.20 -1.72
CA SER A 133 6.68 32.89 -2.56
C SER A 133 7.91 33.29 -1.75
N ILE A 134 9.06 32.73 -2.08
CA ILE A 134 10.34 33.08 -1.45
C ILE A 134 10.71 34.56 -1.66
N HIS A 135 10.22 35.20 -2.73
CA HIS A 135 10.44 36.61 -3.00
C HIS A 135 9.56 37.57 -2.16
N VAL A 136 8.59 37.03 -1.43
CA VAL A 136 7.62 37.78 -0.61
C VAL A 136 7.70 37.39 0.84
N ASN A 137 7.97 36.12 1.13
CA ASN A 137 7.99 35.56 2.47
C ASN A 137 9.43 35.43 3.00
N GLY A 138 9.86 36.37 3.85
CA GLY A 138 11.18 36.32 4.47
C GLY A 138 11.41 35.13 5.41
N GLU A 139 10.33 34.53 5.95
CA GLU A 139 10.37 33.38 6.85
C GLU A 139 10.25 32.03 6.09
N TYR A 140 10.30 32.04 4.76
CA TYR A 140 10.05 30.84 3.94
C TYR A 140 10.89 29.64 4.36
N ASN A 141 12.19 29.85 4.57
CA ASN A 141 13.12 28.77 4.94
C ASN A 141 12.99 28.33 6.40
N ASP A 142 12.57 29.20 7.29
CA ASP A 142 12.55 28.98 8.74
C ASP A 142 11.17 28.50 9.22
N THR A 143 10.14 28.61 8.39
CA THR A 143 8.81 28.12 8.74
C THR A 143 8.80 26.59 8.79
N LYS A 144 8.52 26.03 9.98
CA LYS A 144 8.30 24.58 10.14
C LYS A 144 7.10 24.14 9.31
N ARG A 145 7.29 23.11 8.48
CA ARG A 145 6.20 22.52 7.70
C ARG A 145 5.34 21.64 8.60
N SER A 146 4.06 22.00 8.66
CA SER A 146 3.01 21.28 9.38
C SER A 146 1.68 21.55 8.69
N TYR A 147 0.62 20.83 9.04
CA TYR A 147 -0.72 21.09 8.48
C TYR A 147 -1.30 22.46 8.90
N ASP A 148 -0.72 23.13 9.89
CA ASP A 148 -1.06 24.51 10.23
C ASP A 148 -0.33 25.55 9.35
N SER A 149 0.74 25.16 8.68
CA SER A 149 1.56 26.05 7.83
C SER A 149 1.41 25.79 6.34
N VAL A 150 0.64 24.78 5.93
CA VAL A 150 0.36 24.46 4.52
C VAL A 150 -1.13 24.60 4.22
N GLU A 151 -1.44 24.82 2.95
CA GLU A 151 -2.82 24.95 2.47
C GLU A 151 -2.94 24.42 1.03
N VAL A 152 -4.12 23.94 0.64
CA VAL A 152 -4.39 23.62 -0.76
C VAL A 152 -4.78 24.89 -1.50
N VAL A 153 -4.10 25.11 -2.59
CA VAL A 153 -4.38 26.13 -3.60
C VAL A 153 -5.11 25.46 -4.75
N LEU A 154 -6.37 25.78 -4.96
CA LEU A 154 -7.17 25.25 -6.07
C LEU A 154 -6.76 25.89 -7.40
N ASP A 155 -6.77 25.09 -8.47
CA ASP A 155 -6.54 25.56 -9.85
C ASP A 155 -7.83 26.12 -10.46
N GLU A 156 -8.61 26.85 -9.63
CA GLU A 156 -9.87 27.49 -9.96
C GLU A 156 -9.81 28.99 -9.68
N LYS A 157 -10.64 29.76 -10.39
CA LYS A 157 -10.74 31.22 -10.19
C LYS A 157 -11.56 31.56 -8.97
N VAL A 158 -11.11 31.15 -7.79
CA VAL A 158 -11.76 31.41 -6.50
C VAL A 158 -10.95 32.40 -5.69
N LYS A 159 -11.63 33.30 -5.00
CA LYS A 159 -11.01 34.34 -4.15
C LYS A 159 -11.69 34.48 -2.78
N SER A 160 -12.75 33.71 -2.56
CA SER A 160 -13.51 33.74 -1.32
C SER A 160 -13.99 32.36 -0.94
N LYS A 161 -14.42 32.21 0.31
CA LYS A 161 -15.06 30.99 0.80
C LYS A 161 -16.31 30.65 -0.02
N GLU A 162 -17.12 31.65 -0.34
CA GLU A 162 -18.36 31.49 -1.11
C GLU A 162 -18.09 31.00 -2.53
N ASP A 163 -16.98 31.39 -3.16
CA ASP A 163 -16.61 30.89 -4.48
C ASP A 163 -16.29 29.39 -4.43
N VAL A 164 -15.58 28.95 -3.40
CA VAL A 164 -15.23 27.52 -3.21
C VAL A 164 -16.48 26.69 -2.87
N GLU A 165 -17.36 27.21 -2.03
CA GLU A 165 -18.64 26.55 -1.69
C GLU A 165 -19.54 26.36 -2.91
N LYS A 166 -19.51 27.30 -3.89
CA LYS A 166 -20.23 27.16 -5.17
C LYS A 166 -19.70 26.00 -6.03
N LEU A 167 -18.43 25.61 -5.88
CA LEU A 167 -17.87 24.41 -6.50
C LEU A 167 -18.39 23.11 -5.85
N GLY A 168 -19.06 23.20 -4.71
CA GLY A 168 -19.55 22.07 -3.95
C GLY A 168 -18.50 21.46 -3.03
N ILE A 169 -17.36 22.13 -2.85
CA ILE A 169 -16.32 21.71 -1.89
C ILE A 169 -16.80 22.02 -0.48
N MET A 170 -16.62 21.08 0.43
CA MET A 170 -17.00 21.20 1.83
C MET A 170 -15.97 20.57 2.77
N THR A 171 -16.07 20.90 4.04
CA THR A 171 -15.32 20.21 5.10
C THR A 171 -15.60 18.71 5.06
N GLY A 172 -14.56 17.89 5.14
CA GLY A 172 -14.65 16.44 5.05
C GLY A 172 -14.50 15.89 3.62
N ASP A 173 -14.25 16.73 2.62
CA ASP A 173 -13.86 16.27 1.28
C ASP A 173 -12.41 15.77 1.28
N PHE A 174 -12.13 14.71 0.53
CA PHE A 174 -10.79 14.13 0.46
C PHE A 174 -9.84 14.93 -0.42
N VAL A 175 -8.56 14.91 -0.06
CA VAL A 175 -7.47 15.45 -0.86
C VAL A 175 -6.53 14.30 -1.21
N CYS A 176 -6.47 13.97 -2.50
CA CYS A 176 -5.68 12.89 -3.06
C CYS A 176 -4.43 13.47 -3.72
N PHE A 177 -3.25 13.02 -3.32
CA PHE A 177 -1.99 13.48 -3.90
C PHE A 177 -1.57 12.66 -5.11
N ASP A 178 -0.90 13.31 -6.06
CA ASP A 178 -0.37 12.64 -7.26
C ASP A 178 0.72 11.62 -6.88
N PRO A 179 0.59 10.36 -7.27
CA PRO A 179 1.59 9.33 -7.00
C PRO A 179 2.90 9.53 -7.75
N ARG A 180 2.91 10.21 -8.87
CA ARG A 180 4.08 10.45 -9.76
C ARG A 180 4.86 9.17 -10.09
N THR A 181 4.16 8.13 -10.49
CA THR A 181 4.75 6.80 -10.72
C THR A 181 5.73 6.80 -11.89
N THR A 182 6.93 6.31 -11.66
CA THR A 182 7.99 6.15 -12.66
C THR A 182 8.70 4.81 -12.47
N VAL A 183 8.93 4.09 -13.56
CA VAL A 183 9.77 2.89 -13.58
C VAL A 183 10.97 3.19 -14.48
N THR A 184 12.19 3.03 -13.94
CA THR A 184 13.43 3.29 -14.67
C THR A 184 13.88 2.07 -15.48
N GLU A 185 14.71 2.27 -16.49
CA GLU A 185 15.30 1.17 -17.25
C GLU A 185 16.16 0.23 -16.38
N SER A 186 16.75 0.75 -15.30
CA SER A 186 17.52 -0.02 -14.33
C SER A 186 16.67 -0.78 -13.30
N GLY A 187 15.34 -0.74 -13.42
CA GLY A 187 14.41 -1.51 -12.58
C GLY A 187 13.91 -0.82 -11.32
N TYR A 188 14.29 0.43 -11.06
CA TYR A 188 13.74 1.15 -9.90
C TYR A 188 12.31 1.61 -10.16
N ILE A 189 11.47 1.39 -9.17
CA ILE A 189 10.07 1.82 -9.11
C ILE A 189 9.99 2.98 -8.13
N LYS A 190 9.56 4.14 -8.60
CA LYS A 190 9.39 5.34 -7.77
C LYS A 190 7.95 5.80 -7.84
N SER A 191 7.33 6.00 -6.71
CA SER A 191 5.96 6.49 -6.60
C SER A 191 5.66 6.85 -5.16
N ARG A 192 4.69 7.73 -4.89
CA ARG A 192 3.97 7.68 -3.62
C ARG A 192 3.16 6.39 -3.59
N PHE A 193 2.85 5.90 -2.39
CA PHE A 193 1.89 4.81 -2.17
C PHE A 193 2.33 3.43 -2.69
N LEU A 194 3.64 3.19 -2.85
CA LEU A 194 4.17 1.82 -2.98
C LEU A 194 3.81 1.00 -1.73
N ASP A 195 3.77 1.66 -0.61
CA ASP A 195 3.12 1.29 0.63
C ASP A 195 1.60 1.51 0.48
N ASP A 196 0.77 0.47 0.23
CA ASP A 196 1.20 -0.94 0.04
C ASP A 196 0.68 -1.48 -1.31
N LYS A 197 0.38 -0.60 -2.25
CA LYS A 197 -0.11 -0.97 -3.60
C LYS A 197 0.87 -1.87 -4.36
N LEU A 198 2.16 -1.82 -4.01
CA LEU A 198 3.18 -2.70 -4.57
C LEU A 198 2.89 -4.16 -4.22
N SER A 199 2.59 -4.43 -2.96
CA SER A 199 2.27 -5.78 -2.49
C SER A 199 0.95 -6.30 -3.04
N VAL A 200 -0.03 -5.44 -3.28
CA VAL A 200 -1.28 -5.84 -3.97
C VAL A 200 -0.97 -6.33 -5.38
N GLY A 201 -0.08 -5.66 -6.12
CA GLY A 201 0.42 -6.13 -7.41
C GLY A 201 1.10 -7.49 -7.32
N ILE A 202 1.89 -7.72 -6.27
CA ILE A 202 2.56 -9.01 -6.00
C ILE A 202 1.54 -10.12 -5.70
N LEU A 203 0.52 -9.84 -4.88
CA LEU A 203 -0.54 -10.81 -4.56
C LEU A 203 -1.36 -11.18 -5.79
N LEU A 204 -1.67 -10.24 -6.69
CA LEU A 204 -2.28 -10.52 -7.99
C LEU A 204 -1.38 -11.41 -8.86
N GLY A 205 -0.06 -11.14 -8.87
CA GLY A 205 0.93 -11.97 -9.56
C GLY A 205 1.00 -13.38 -9.02
N TYR A 206 0.94 -13.54 -7.69
CA TYR A 206 0.91 -14.85 -7.05
C TYR A 206 -0.38 -15.62 -7.36
N ALA A 207 -1.54 -14.97 -7.30
CA ALA A 207 -2.81 -15.56 -7.69
C ALA A 207 -2.81 -16.00 -9.16
N LYS A 208 -2.26 -15.17 -10.06
CA LYS A 208 -2.07 -15.50 -11.48
C LYS A 208 -1.19 -16.73 -11.66
N TYR A 209 -0.05 -16.79 -10.95
CA TYR A 209 0.87 -17.95 -10.99
C TYR A 209 0.16 -19.26 -10.64
N LEU A 210 -0.59 -19.30 -9.54
CA LEU A 210 -1.28 -20.50 -9.09
C LEU A 210 -2.28 -21.01 -10.15
N LYS A 211 -2.98 -20.11 -10.83
CA LYS A 211 -3.91 -20.49 -11.93
C LYS A 211 -3.18 -20.97 -13.18
N GLU A 212 -2.20 -20.23 -13.65
CA GLU A 212 -1.49 -20.54 -14.91
C GLU A 212 -0.68 -21.84 -14.84
N GLU A 213 -0.07 -22.11 -13.69
CA GLU A 213 0.72 -23.32 -13.46
C GLU A 213 -0.11 -24.48 -12.89
N ASN A 214 -1.41 -24.28 -12.67
CA ASN A 214 -2.31 -25.27 -12.05
C ASN A 214 -1.78 -25.78 -10.70
N VAL A 215 -1.21 -24.89 -9.89
CA VAL A 215 -0.71 -25.21 -8.55
C VAL A 215 -1.88 -25.21 -7.57
N THR A 216 -1.99 -26.29 -6.79
CA THR A 216 -2.91 -26.35 -5.66
C THR A 216 -2.09 -26.37 -4.37
N PRO A 217 -2.06 -25.28 -3.61
CA PRO A 217 -1.32 -25.21 -2.35
C PRO A 217 -1.77 -26.28 -1.34
N GLU A 218 -0.87 -26.70 -0.47
CA GLU A 218 -1.22 -27.67 0.60
C GLU A 218 -2.21 -27.08 1.58
N ARG A 219 -1.99 -25.84 2.01
CA ARG A 219 -2.89 -25.08 2.88
C ARG A 219 -3.87 -24.25 2.04
N MET A 220 -5.10 -24.11 2.48
CA MET A 220 -6.04 -23.15 1.91
C MET A 220 -5.48 -21.74 2.07
N ILE A 221 -5.44 -21.00 0.97
CA ILE A 221 -4.97 -19.61 0.95
C ILE A 221 -6.16 -18.68 0.69
N TYR A 222 -6.25 -17.64 1.48
CA TYR A 222 -7.06 -16.47 1.22
C TYR A 222 -6.15 -15.26 0.99
N GLN A 223 -6.57 -14.34 0.14
CA GLN A 223 -5.98 -13.01 0.04
C GLN A 223 -7.04 -11.99 0.47
N HIS A 224 -6.68 -11.11 1.38
CA HIS A 224 -7.51 -10.02 1.83
C HIS A 224 -6.81 -8.71 1.47
N ILE A 225 -7.35 -8.02 0.47
CA ILE A 225 -6.89 -6.69 0.12
C ILE A 225 -7.66 -5.73 1.00
N THR A 226 -6.97 -5.22 2.01
CA THR A 226 -7.57 -4.45 3.10
C THR A 226 -7.73 -2.99 2.75
N VAL A 227 -8.55 -2.31 3.52
CA VAL A 227 -8.74 -0.86 3.54
C VAL A 227 -8.70 -0.40 5.00
N PHE A 228 -8.31 0.84 5.26
CA PHE A 228 -8.07 1.42 6.59
C PHE A 228 -6.82 0.87 7.32
N GLU A 229 -5.85 0.29 6.62
CA GLU A 229 -4.57 -0.09 7.24
C GLU A 229 -3.83 1.13 7.78
N GLU A 230 -3.71 2.18 6.99
CA GLU A 230 -3.00 3.43 7.27
C GLU A 230 -3.53 4.20 8.51
N VAL A 231 -4.67 3.78 9.02
CA VAL A 231 -5.30 4.31 10.24
C VAL A 231 -5.56 3.23 11.29
N GLY A 232 -4.96 2.05 11.13
CA GLY A 232 -4.93 0.99 12.14
C GLY A 232 -6.18 0.11 12.23
N HIS A 233 -6.96 -0.03 11.15
CA HIS A 233 -8.22 -0.78 11.16
C HIS A 233 -8.31 -1.88 10.08
N GLY A 234 -7.32 -2.04 9.21
CA GLY A 234 -7.41 -2.92 8.04
C GLY A 234 -7.68 -4.38 8.42
N GLY A 235 -6.80 -5.00 9.19
CA GLY A 235 -6.88 -6.39 9.64
C GLY A 235 -7.87 -6.67 10.77
N ALA A 236 -8.64 -5.67 11.23
CA ALA A 236 -9.50 -5.80 12.41
C ALA A 236 -10.72 -6.70 12.22
N ALA A 237 -11.01 -7.19 11.01
CA ALA A 237 -12.16 -8.03 10.73
C ALA A 237 -11.91 -8.89 9.48
N SER A 238 -12.87 -9.79 9.21
CA SER A 238 -12.93 -10.58 7.96
C SER A 238 -11.86 -11.68 7.81
N VAL A 239 -11.25 -12.11 8.91
CA VAL A 239 -10.42 -13.33 8.92
C VAL A 239 -11.36 -14.53 8.72
N PRO A 240 -11.19 -15.33 7.64
CA PRO A 240 -12.05 -16.50 7.40
C PRO A 240 -11.90 -17.59 8.45
N GLU A 241 -12.95 -18.39 8.61
CA GLU A 241 -12.90 -19.61 9.44
C GLU A 241 -11.82 -20.58 8.93
N GLY A 242 -11.13 -21.24 9.84
CA GLY A 242 -10.05 -22.18 9.54
C GLY A 242 -8.68 -21.51 9.31
N VAL A 243 -8.62 -20.18 9.29
CA VAL A 243 -7.34 -19.46 9.23
C VAL A 243 -6.61 -19.59 10.56
N THR A 244 -5.39 -20.12 10.51
CA THR A 244 -4.49 -20.26 11.66
C THR A 244 -3.25 -19.39 11.58
N GLU A 245 -3.06 -18.72 10.43
CA GLU A 245 -1.91 -17.88 10.18
C GLU A 245 -2.27 -16.70 9.30
N VAL A 246 -1.88 -15.50 9.72
CA VAL A 246 -2.04 -14.25 8.97
C VAL A 246 -0.65 -13.70 8.64
N ILE A 247 -0.41 -13.44 7.38
CA ILE A 247 0.84 -12.82 6.92
C ILE A 247 0.48 -11.50 6.21
N SER A 248 0.90 -10.39 6.78
CA SER A 248 0.92 -9.14 6.04
C SER A 248 2.00 -9.20 4.97
N VAL A 249 1.61 -8.97 3.75
CA VAL A 249 2.50 -8.68 2.63
C VAL A 249 2.44 -7.18 2.44
N ASP A 250 3.35 -6.51 3.13
CA ASP A 250 3.40 -5.06 3.24
C ASP A 250 4.83 -4.59 2.94
N MET A 251 5.12 -3.30 2.96
CA MET A 251 6.45 -2.84 2.60
C MET A 251 7.52 -3.25 3.62
N GLY A 252 8.71 -3.63 3.13
CA GLY A 252 9.90 -3.80 3.94
C GLY A 252 10.59 -2.45 4.19
N CYS A 253 10.87 -2.12 5.45
CA CYS A 253 11.56 -0.88 5.78
C CYS A 253 13.00 -0.89 5.26
N VAL A 254 13.39 0.19 4.59
CA VAL A 254 14.78 0.46 4.15
C VAL A 254 15.25 1.75 4.79
N GLY A 255 16.39 1.71 5.47
CA GLY A 255 16.97 2.87 6.14
C GLY A 255 18.11 2.53 7.06
N ASP A 256 18.71 3.54 7.68
CA ASP A 256 19.85 3.37 8.57
C ASP A 256 19.51 2.43 9.75
N GLY A 257 20.37 1.45 9.98
CA GLY A 257 20.21 0.45 11.04
C GLY A 257 19.41 -0.79 10.64
N LEU A 258 18.88 -0.85 9.41
CA LEU A 258 18.23 -2.02 8.84
C LEU A 258 19.11 -2.66 7.75
N ALA A 259 18.95 -3.95 7.55
CA ALA A 259 19.74 -4.72 6.59
C ALA A 259 19.12 -4.78 5.19
N CYS A 260 17.80 -4.59 5.08
CA CYS A 260 17.08 -4.64 3.83
C CYS A 260 17.39 -3.45 2.92
N ASP A 261 17.53 -3.72 1.64
CA ASP A 261 17.52 -2.70 0.59
C ASP A 261 16.35 -2.93 -0.39
N GLU A 262 16.20 -2.05 -1.39
CA GLU A 262 15.08 -2.08 -2.35
C GLU A 262 15.05 -3.33 -3.23
N THR A 263 16.17 -4.07 -3.34
CA THR A 263 16.29 -5.25 -4.22
C THR A 263 15.91 -6.56 -3.52
N GLN A 264 15.70 -6.51 -2.22
CA GLN A 264 15.45 -7.67 -1.37
C GLN A 264 14.00 -7.78 -0.93
N VAL A 265 13.62 -8.99 -0.48
CA VAL A 265 12.44 -9.16 0.38
C VAL A 265 12.86 -9.04 1.84
N SER A 266 12.13 -8.23 2.60
CA SER A 266 12.31 -8.14 4.05
C SER A 266 11.40 -9.15 4.75
N ILE A 267 11.95 -9.81 5.78
CA ILE A 267 11.21 -10.62 6.75
C ILE A 267 11.29 -9.89 8.08
N CYS A 268 10.19 -9.39 8.59
CA CYS A 268 10.18 -8.66 9.85
C CYS A 268 10.14 -9.64 11.03
N ALA A 269 11.13 -9.55 11.91
CA ALA A 269 11.17 -10.36 13.13
C ALA A 269 10.40 -9.70 14.29
N LYS A 270 10.34 -8.36 14.30
CA LYS A 270 9.67 -7.56 15.33
C LYS A 270 9.36 -6.16 14.79
N ASP A 271 8.24 -5.62 15.18
CA ASP A 271 7.89 -4.21 14.99
C ASP A 271 7.56 -3.49 16.30
N SER A 272 6.84 -2.36 16.26
CA SER A 272 6.48 -1.58 17.45
C SER A 272 5.51 -2.31 18.39
N HIS A 273 4.73 -3.26 17.89
CA HIS A 273 3.74 -4.01 18.65
C HIS A 273 4.32 -5.27 19.29
N GLY A 274 5.49 -5.70 18.86
CA GLY A 274 6.18 -6.85 19.44
C GLY A 274 6.78 -7.81 18.41
N PRO A 275 7.31 -8.96 18.87
CA PRO A 275 7.82 -9.99 17.98
C PRO A 275 6.72 -10.65 17.16
N TYR A 276 6.98 -10.88 15.88
CA TYR A 276 6.18 -11.78 15.07
C TYR A 276 6.36 -13.24 15.52
N HIS A 277 5.42 -14.11 15.15
CA HIS A 277 5.41 -15.48 15.64
C HIS A 277 6.69 -16.22 15.24
N TYR A 278 7.40 -16.79 16.22
CA TYR A 278 8.72 -17.40 16.05
C TYR A 278 8.78 -18.44 14.93
N ASP A 279 7.81 -19.37 14.90
CA ASP A 279 7.79 -20.45 13.89
C ASP A 279 7.48 -19.91 12.48
N VAL A 280 6.69 -18.85 12.36
CA VAL A 280 6.38 -18.21 11.07
C VAL A 280 7.65 -17.53 10.53
N VAL A 281 8.34 -16.74 11.35
CA VAL A 281 9.62 -16.12 10.96
C VAL A 281 10.65 -17.17 10.57
N ASN A 282 10.80 -18.24 11.37
CA ASN A 282 11.72 -19.33 11.06
C ASN A 282 11.37 -20.06 9.76
N GLY A 283 10.07 -20.29 9.51
CA GLY A 283 9.59 -20.91 8.28
C GLY A 283 9.91 -20.06 7.05
N LEU A 284 9.68 -18.76 7.13
CA LEU A 284 9.98 -17.80 6.05
C LEU A 284 11.49 -17.74 5.78
N VAL A 285 12.32 -17.61 6.84
CA VAL A 285 13.78 -17.59 6.70
C VAL A 285 14.31 -18.92 6.11
N LYS A 286 13.78 -20.05 6.55
CA LYS A 286 14.13 -21.36 6.00
C LYS A 286 13.78 -21.45 4.51
N ALA A 287 12.57 -21.06 4.14
CA ALA A 287 12.11 -21.05 2.75
C ALA A 287 13.01 -20.17 1.86
N ALA A 288 13.38 -18.98 2.35
CA ALA A 288 14.28 -18.09 1.62
C ALA A 288 15.67 -18.71 1.41
N LYS A 289 16.27 -19.26 2.46
CA LYS A 289 17.60 -19.91 2.37
C LYS A 289 17.62 -21.13 1.45
N GLU A 290 16.63 -22.02 1.57
CA GLU A 290 16.56 -23.25 0.78
C GLU A 290 16.31 -22.98 -0.71
N ASN A 291 15.74 -21.83 -1.06
CA ASN A 291 15.44 -21.44 -2.44
C ASN A 291 16.35 -20.34 -2.99
N ASN A 292 17.43 -19.97 -2.27
CA ASN A 292 18.39 -18.94 -2.68
C ASN A 292 17.73 -17.60 -3.03
N ILE A 293 16.73 -17.22 -2.25
CA ILE A 293 16.04 -15.91 -2.37
C ILE A 293 16.90 -14.86 -1.66
N ASP A 294 17.03 -13.68 -2.27
CA ASP A 294 17.73 -12.56 -1.65
C ASP A 294 16.80 -11.86 -0.64
N PHE A 295 17.14 -11.95 0.64
CA PHE A 295 16.31 -11.49 1.75
C PHE A 295 17.12 -10.87 2.87
N ALA A 296 16.46 -10.03 3.65
CA ALA A 296 16.96 -9.53 4.92
C ALA A 296 15.96 -9.87 6.06
N VAL A 297 16.49 -9.98 7.28
CA VAL A 297 15.66 -10.07 8.50
C VAL A 297 15.94 -8.84 9.34
N ASP A 298 14.87 -8.11 9.67
CA ASP A 298 14.99 -6.83 10.36
C ASP A 298 14.03 -6.70 11.54
N VAL A 299 14.33 -5.73 12.39
CA VAL A 299 13.49 -5.26 13.50
C VAL A 299 13.13 -3.81 13.23
N TYR A 300 11.84 -3.54 12.98
CA TYR A 300 11.37 -2.20 12.65
C TYR A 300 11.07 -1.39 13.90
N PRO A 301 11.67 -0.18 14.05
CA PRO A 301 11.50 0.62 15.25
C PRO A 301 10.13 1.31 15.35
N TYR A 302 9.50 1.67 14.21
CA TYR A 302 8.25 2.43 14.13
C TYR A 302 7.38 1.86 13.02
N TYR A 303 6.66 0.79 13.30
CA TYR A 303 5.87 0.07 12.31
C TYR A 303 4.75 -0.73 12.98
N GLY A 304 3.66 -0.94 12.27
CA GLY A 304 2.60 -1.87 12.60
C GLY A 304 2.04 -2.46 11.31
N SER A 305 1.30 -3.55 11.40
CA SER A 305 0.72 -4.22 10.22
C SER A 305 -0.70 -4.72 10.49
N ASP A 306 -1.41 -5.04 9.43
CA ASP A 306 -2.74 -5.65 9.54
C ASP A 306 -2.72 -6.99 10.28
N ALA A 307 -1.62 -7.76 10.20
CA ALA A 307 -1.49 -8.99 10.97
C ALA A 307 -1.45 -8.75 12.48
N ASP A 308 -0.84 -7.65 12.96
CA ASP A 308 -0.90 -7.25 14.37
C ASP A 308 -2.32 -6.85 14.78
N VAL A 309 -3.01 -6.13 13.90
CA VAL A 309 -4.37 -5.66 14.12
C VAL A 309 -5.34 -6.84 14.22
N ALA A 310 -5.13 -7.91 13.44
CA ALA A 310 -5.92 -9.14 13.55
C ALA A 310 -5.82 -9.76 14.95
N LEU A 311 -4.63 -9.83 15.53
CA LEU A 311 -4.45 -10.31 16.91
C LEU A 311 -5.15 -9.41 17.93
N THR A 312 -4.98 -8.10 17.79
CA THR A 312 -5.62 -7.11 18.67
C THR A 312 -7.16 -7.20 18.59
N ALA A 313 -7.70 -7.54 17.42
CA ALA A 313 -9.13 -7.76 17.21
C ALA A 313 -9.66 -9.06 17.83
N GLY A 314 -8.77 -9.92 18.34
CA GLY A 314 -9.14 -11.14 19.08
C GLY A 314 -9.09 -12.43 18.27
N TYR A 315 -8.48 -12.42 17.08
CA TYR A 315 -8.24 -13.64 16.32
C TYR A 315 -7.05 -14.41 16.91
N ASP A 316 -7.25 -15.70 17.16
CA ASP A 316 -6.21 -16.60 17.68
C ASP A 316 -5.44 -17.21 16.50
N VAL A 317 -4.45 -16.47 16.00
CA VAL A 317 -3.66 -16.83 14.82
C VAL A 317 -2.17 -16.58 15.06
N ARG A 318 -1.32 -17.31 14.33
CA ARG A 318 0.10 -16.96 14.18
C ARG A 318 0.20 -15.82 13.18
N HIS A 319 1.17 -14.95 13.31
CA HIS A 319 1.33 -13.82 12.39
C HIS A 319 2.76 -13.64 11.90
N GLY A 320 2.87 -13.04 10.71
CA GLY A 320 4.12 -12.72 10.05
C GLY A 320 3.98 -11.46 9.20
N LEU A 321 5.11 -10.91 8.79
CA LEU A 321 5.20 -9.75 7.91
C LEU A 321 6.38 -9.93 6.97
N ILE A 322 6.11 -9.83 5.67
CA ILE A 322 7.11 -9.82 4.61
C ILE A 322 6.78 -8.72 3.60
N GLY A 323 7.78 -8.27 2.86
CA GLY A 323 7.53 -7.38 1.71
C GLY A 323 8.79 -6.89 1.02
N SER A 324 8.59 -6.32 -0.16
CA SER A 324 9.68 -5.71 -0.93
C SER A 324 10.25 -4.51 -0.17
N GLY A 325 11.58 -4.35 -0.20
CA GLY A 325 12.20 -3.17 0.38
C GLY A 325 11.68 -1.87 -0.26
N VAL A 326 11.21 -0.96 0.57
CA VAL A 326 10.73 0.38 0.16
C VAL A 326 11.48 1.43 0.97
N TYR A 327 12.22 2.28 0.27
CA TYR A 327 12.90 3.44 0.87
C TYR A 327 12.00 4.67 0.86
N ALA A 328 12.21 5.57 1.81
CA ALA A 328 11.46 6.81 1.98
C ALA A 328 9.95 6.61 2.15
N SER A 329 9.54 5.57 2.89
CA SER A 329 8.14 5.28 3.20
C SER A 329 7.39 6.51 3.76
N HIS A 330 6.10 6.65 3.40
CA HIS A 330 5.26 7.81 3.65
C HIS A 330 5.72 9.12 2.97
N GLY A 331 6.70 9.02 2.05
CA GLY A 331 7.17 10.12 1.22
C GLY A 331 7.02 9.84 -0.27
N TYR A 332 8.03 10.25 -1.06
CA TYR A 332 8.16 9.82 -2.44
C TYR A 332 9.03 8.57 -2.47
N GLU A 333 8.39 7.44 -2.50
CA GLU A 333 8.94 6.13 -2.20
C GLU A 333 9.71 5.53 -3.37
N ARG A 334 10.52 4.52 -3.02
CA ARG A 334 11.41 3.86 -3.96
C ARG A 334 11.55 2.39 -3.64
N SER A 335 11.39 1.54 -4.65
CA SER A 335 11.63 0.10 -4.60
C SER A 335 12.30 -0.39 -5.88
N HIS A 336 12.45 -1.69 -6.07
CA HIS A 336 13.09 -2.26 -7.24
C HIS A 336 12.36 -3.54 -7.69
N VAL A 337 12.39 -3.83 -9.00
CA VAL A 337 11.77 -5.03 -9.57
C VAL A 337 12.33 -6.33 -8.98
N ASP A 338 13.60 -6.35 -8.53
CA ASP A 338 14.18 -7.51 -7.86
C ASP A 338 13.56 -7.75 -6.48
N GLY A 339 13.24 -6.69 -5.71
CA GLY A 339 12.52 -6.80 -4.45
C GLY A 339 11.11 -7.38 -4.66
N VAL A 340 10.41 -6.93 -5.69
CA VAL A 340 9.10 -7.49 -6.11
C VAL A 340 9.24 -8.98 -6.42
N LYS A 341 10.23 -9.36 -7.20
CA LYS A 341 10.52 -10.73 -7.56
C LYS A 341 10.85 -11.59 -6.34
N ASN A 342 11.74 -11.13 -5.47
CA ASN A 342 12.14 -11.87 -4.29
C ASN A 342 10.97 -12.07 -3.32
N THR A 343 10.08 -11.09 -3.18
CA THR A 343 8.85 -11.22 -2.39
C THR A 343 7.91 -12.27 -2.98
N PHE A 344 7.69 -12.24 -4.29
CA PHE A 344 6.91 -13.25 -5.01
C PHE A 344 7.51 -14.66 -4.87
N GLU A 345 8.82 -14.82 -5.05
CA GLU A 345 9.48 -16.11 -4.90
C GLU A 345 9.42 -16.63 -3.46
N LEU A 346 9.45 -15.75 -2.45
CA LEU A 346 9.27 -16.15 -1.06
C LEU A 346 7.86 -16.67 -0.78
N LEU A 347 6.82 -16.03 -1.32
CA LEU A 347 5.44 -16.55 -1.23
C LEU A 347 5.35 -17.96 -1.83
N LYS A 348 5.93 -18.19 -3.02
CA LYS A 348 5.97 -19.52 -3.65
C LYS A 348 6.73 -20.54 -2.80
N ALA A 349 7.88 -20.16 -2.28
CA ALA A 349 8.71 -21.06 -1.49
C ALA A 349 8.07 -21.47 -0.17
N TYR A 350 7.30 -20.57 0.43
CA TYR A 350 6.67 -20.79 1.73
C TYR A 350 5.30 -21.46 1.65
N LEU A 351 4.53 -21.15 0.62
CA LEU A 351 3.14 -21.59 0.49
C LEU A 351 2.90 -22.63 -0.64
N GLY A 352 3.77 -22.74 -1.60
CA GLY A 352 3.67 -23.64 -2.76
C GLY A 352 3.28 -22.97 -4.07
#